data_f0c465d23afdca67fa753207f071ad9c
#
_entry.id   f0c465d23afdca67fa753207f071ad9c
#
_cell.length_a   1.000
_cell.length_b   1.000
_cell.length_c   1.000
_cell.angle_alpha   90.00
_cell.angle_beta   90.00
_cell.angle_gamma   90.00
#
_symmetry.space_group_name_H-M   'P 1'
#
loop_
_entity.id
_entity.type
_entity.pdbx_description
1 polymer ?
#
loop_
_entity_poly.entity_id
_entity_poly.type
_entity_poly.pdbx_seq_one_letter_code
_entity_poly.pdbx_strand_id
1 'polypeptide(L)'
;MLMVLNLHSFHGYDYGSGIMQGLDWFRESTSICAVNVFIMISGYFGIKWKFRSFFNLIFQLLFYSFAVYGVCVALGIFSFEMSSFLSCFKATNSSWGFITCYLGIYLMAPLLNTFVQQSSSRELFIYLLCLFMGCNFLIPAYGGILNYFLVYLIGGWMKKSQAVQTFKLPAVKCYWTVTLLIFVLSYSLYRYLHFDAVRMCTFFLGYSYNSPFIILQAMSLFLVFGRIQLQSRFVNWCAASCFSIFLIHMHPAIKHIGYYHFTESLYALPFLE
;
A
#
# COMPACT_ATOMS: atom_id res chain seq x y z
N MET A 1 -6.72 -3.59 4.89
CA MET A 1 -6.35 -2.70 6.01
C MET A 1 -5.46 -3.38 7.03
N LEU A 2 -5.78 -4.57 7.55
CA LEU A 2 -4.91 -5.30 8.49
C LEU A 2 -3.47 -5.46 7.98
N MET A 3 -3.29 -5.83 6.71
CA MET A 3 -1.95 -5.91 6.11
C MET A 3 -1.24 -4.55 6.07
N VAL A 4 -1.96 -3.44 5.89
CA VAL A 4 -1.35 -2.10 5.94
C VAL A 4 -0.92 -1.72 7.35
N LEU A 5 -1.72 -2.06 8.37
CA LEU A 5 -1.32 -1.88 9.77
C LEU A 5 -0.07 -2.72 10.08
N ASN A 6 -0.07 -3.97 9.63
CA ASN A 6 1.08 -4.87 9.78
C ASN A 6 2.34 -4.30 9.11
N LEU A 7 2.20 -3.72 7.91
CA LEU A 7 3.29 -3.06 7.18
C LEU A 7 3.91 -1.90 7.97
N HIS A 8 3.09 -1.09 8.64
CA HIS A 8 3.56 0.06 9.40
C HIS A 8 4.08 -0.28 10.81
N SER A 9 4.01 -1.54 11.22
CA SER A 9 4.59 -2.05 12.47
C SER A 9 5.94 -2.74 12.27
N PHE A 10 6.58 -2.54 11.12
CA PHE A 10 7.87 -3.16 10.80
C PHE A 10 9.02 -2.45 11.52
N HIS A 11 9.82 -3.25 12.24
CA HIS A 11 11.00 -2.82 13.02
C HIS A 11 12.26 -3.63 12.66
N GLY A 12 12.25 -4.39 11.58
CA GLY A 12 13.31 -5.35 11.24
C GLY A 12 14.70 -4.74 11.03
N TYR A 13 14.79 -3.41 10.87
CA TYR A 13 16.07 -2.70 10.83
C TYR A 13 16.63 -2.37 12.22
N ASP A 14 15.75 -2.31 13.23
CA ASP A 14 16.09 -1.85 14.58
C ASP A 14 16.55 -3.02 15.47
N TYR A 15 16.22 -4.25 15.10
CA TYR A 15 16.63 -5.45 15.82
C TYR A 15 18.05 -5.90 15.41
N GLY A 16 18.81 -6.34 16.41
CA GLY A 16 20.06 -7.05 16.19
C GLY A 16 19.87 -8.33 15.35
N SER A 17 20.85 -9.20 15.32
CA SER A 17 20.73 -10.50 14.65
C SER A 17 19.91 -11.46 15.49
N GLY A 18 18.97 -12.19 14.88
CA GLY A 18 18.24 -13.23 15.59
C GLY A 18 16.98 -13.70 14.90
N ILE A 19 16.28 -14.63 15.52
CA ILE A 19 15.03 -15.21 15.03
C ILE A 19 13.95 -14.13 14.90
N MET A 20 13.89 -13.21 15.85
CA MET A 20 12.88 -12.13 15.86
C MET A 20 13.03 -11.21 14.65
N GLN A 21 14.24 -10.84 14.27
CA GLN A 21 14.48 -10.09 13.05
C GLN A 21 13.97 -10.84 11.81
N GLY A 22 14.29 -12.13 11.70
CA GLY A 22 13.82 -12.95 10.57
C GLY A 22 12.30 -13.08 10.53
N LEU A 23 11.64 -13.21 11.68
CA LEU A 23 10.18 -13.25 11.77
C LEU A 23 9.54 -11.93 11.34
N ASP A 24 10.13 -10.80 11.72
CA ASP A 24 9.63 -9.48 11.34
C ASP A 24 9.77 -9.24 9.83
N TRP A 25 10.90 -9.61 9.23
CA TRP A 25 11.08 -9.60 7.78
C TRP A 25 10.12 -10.53 7.04
N PHE A 26 9.85 -11.71 7.59
CA PHE A 26 8.85 -12.62 7.01
C PHE A 26 7.44 -12.02 7.07
N ARG A 27 7.06 -11.47 8.22
CA ARG A 27 5.79 -10.80 8.45
C ARG A 27 5.58 -9.62 7.49
N GLU A 28 6.62 -8.79 7.32
CA GLU A 28 6.61 -7.68 6.36
C GLU A 28 6.42 -8.19 4.93
N SER A 29 7.13 -9.24 4.54
CA SER A 29 7.04 -9.86 3.23
C SER A 29 5.62 -10.36 2.90
N THR A 30 4.82 -10.74 3.89
CA THR A 30 3.41 -11.11 3.66
C THR A 30 2.54 -9.90 3.34
N SER A 31 2.92 -8.70 3.76
CA SER A 31 2.05 -7.52 3.75
C SER A 31 2.47 -6.46 2.73
N ILE A 32 3.67 -6.54 2.19
CA ILE A 32 4.25 -5.50 1.31
C ILE A 32 3.39 -5.21 0.07
N CYS A 33 2.66 -6.19 -0.43
CA CYS A 33 1.78 -6.02 -1.59
C CYS A 33 0.44 -5.30 -1.27
N ALA A 34 0.15 -4.98 0.00
CA ALA A 34 -1.15 -4.47 0.43
C ALA A 34 -1.58 -3.19 -0.31
N VAL A 35 -0.64 -2.26 -0.52
CA VAL A 35 -0.89 -1.00 -1.25
C VAL A 35 -1.22 -1.30 -2.71
N ASN A 36 -0.45 -2.17 -3.35
CA ASN A 36 -0.68 -2.57 -4.74
C ASN A 36 -2.03 -3.26 -4.91
N VAL A 37 -2.43 -4.15 -3.98
CA VAL A 37 -3.76 -4.79 -4.01
C VAL A 37 -4.87 -3.74 -3.94
N PHE A 38 -4.75 -2.75 -3.06
CA PHE A 38 -5.77 -1.69 -2.93
C PHE A 38 -5.93 -0.89 -4.23
N ILE A 39 -4.81 -0.49 -4.85
CA ILE A 39 -4.83 0.24 -6.13
C ILE A 39 -5.37 -0.65 -7.26
N MET A 40 -4.98 -1.93 -7.28
CA MET A 40 -5.44 -2.91 -8.27
C MET A 40 -6.96 -3.14 -8.19
N ILE A 41 -7.53 -3.22 -6.98
CA ILE A 41 -8.98 -3.26 -6.76
C ILE A 41 -9.64 -2.01 -7.37
N SER A 42 -9.08 -0.82 -7.11
CA SER A 42 -9.59 0.43 -7.65
C SER A 42 -9.57 0.45 -9.18
N GLY A 43 -8.53 -0.10 -9.82
CA GLY A 43 -8.42 -0.25 -11.28
C GLY A 43 -9.38 -1.29 -11.85
N TYR A 44 -9.55 -2.43 -11.16
CA TYR A 44 -10.45 -3.50 -11.59
C TYR A 44 -11.91 -3.04 -11.66
N PHE A 45 -12.38 -2.31 -10.65
CA PHE A 45 -13.74 -1.77 -10.64
C PHE A 45 -13.88 -0.48 -11.46
N GLY A 46 -12.79 0.25 -11.65
CA GLY A 46 -12.76 1.55 -12.32
C GLY A 46 -13.35 2.65 -11.42
N ILE A 47 -12.53 3.61 -11.03
CA ILE A 47 -13.00 4.76 -10.24
C ILE A 47 -13.95 5.58 -11.10
N LYS A 48 -15.20 5.72 -10.65
CA LYS A 48 -16.19 6.59 -11.29
C LYS A 48 -15.99 8.01 -10.76
N TRP A 49 -15.55 8.91 -11.63
CA TRP A 49 -15.43 10.31 -11.28
C TRP A 49 -16.78 10.90 -10.91
N LYS A 50 -16.87 11.43 -9.70
CA LYS A 50 -18.02 12.19 -9.21
C LYS A 50 -17.51 13.32 -8.34
N PHE A 51 -17.90 14.54 -8.63
CA PHE A 51 -17.51 15.73 -7.89
C PHE A 51 -17.78 15.59 -6.38
N ARG A 52 -18.98 15.14 -6.02
CA ARG A 52 -19.37 14.87 -4.63
C ARG A 52 -18.43 13.86 -3.93
N SER A 53 -18.04 12.79 -4.61
CA SER A 53 -17.17 11.76 -4.02
C SER A 53 -15.75 12.28 -3.83
N PHE A 54 -15.26 13.11 -4.75
CA PHE A 54 -13.96 13.76 -4.62
C PHE A 54 -13.94 14.72 -3.42
N PHE A 55 -14.96 15.58 -3.28
CA PHE A 55 -15.05 16.47 -2.13
C PHE A 55 -15.23 15.72 -0.82
N ASN A 56 -15.98 14.62 -0.79
CA ASN A 56 -16.08 13.78 0.41
C ASN A 56 -14.72 13.19 0.80
N LEU A 57 -13.88 12.79 -0.16
CA LEU A 57 -12.54 12.30 0.11
C LEU A 57 -11.66 13.40 0.73
N ILE A 58 -11.66 14.61 0.15
CA ILE A 58 -10.94 15.77 0.69
C ILE A 58 -11.48 16.15 2.07
N PHE A 59 -12.81 16.18 2.24
CA PHE A 59 -13.42 16.48 3.53
C PHE A 59 -12.99 15.49 4.62
N GLN A 60 -13.02 14.18 4.34
CA GLN A 60 -12.56 13.17 5.30
C GLN A 60 -11.08 13.38 5.66
N LEU A 61 -10.24 13.66 4.67
CA LEU A 61 -8.83 13.95 4.89
C LEU A 61 -8.64 15.11 5.86
N LEU A 62 -9.27 16.24 5.59
CA LEU A 62 -9.19 17.43 6.44
C LEU A 62 -9.81 17.18 7.81
N PHE A 63 -10.99 16.55 7.85
CA PHE A 63 -11.68 16.25 9.12
C PHE A 63 -10.80 15.42 10.05
N TYR A 64 -10.23 14.31 9.57
CA TYR A 64 -9.36 13.47 10.41
C TYR A 64 -8.04 14.15 10.75
N SER A 65 -7.49 15.00 9.86
CA SER A 65 -6.32 15.81 10.16
C SER A 65 -6.54 16.73 11.35
N PHE A 66 -7.62 17.49 11.33
CA PHE A 66 -7.95 18.41 12.43
C PHE A 66 -8.44 17.69 13.69
N ALA A 67 -9.26 16.65 13.54
CA ALA A 67 -9.81 15.92 14.66
C ALA A 67 -8.70 15.23 15.49
N VAL A 68 -7.77 14.55 14.81
CA VAL A 68 -6.65 13.88 15.48
C VAL A 68 -5.72 14.89 16.14
N TYR A 69 -5.36 15.98 15.44
CA TYR A 69 -4.54 17.03 16.04
C TYR A 69 -5.21 17.65 17.25
N GLY A 70 -6.50 18.02 17.13
CA GLY A 70 -7.27 18.63 18.24
C GLY A 70 -7.39 17.71 19.44
N VAL A 71 -7.62 16.42 19.26
CA VAL A 71 -7.66 15.42 20.34
C VAL A 71 -6.29 15.31 21.02
N CYS A 72 -5.19 15.26 20.26
CA CYS A 72 -3.84 15.20 20.84
C CYS A 72 -3.50 16.44 21.68
N VAL A 73 -3.90 17.63 21.22
CA VAL A 73 -3.72 18.88 22.00
C VAL A 73 -4.62 18.87 23.24
N ALA A 74 -5.88 18.47 23.13
CA ALA A 74 -6.82 18.42 24.26
C ALA A 74 -6.38 17.42 25.34
N LEU A 75 -5.72 16.33 24.96
CA LEU A 75 -5.16 15.33 25.90
C LEU A 75 -3.78 15.75 26.45
N GLY A 76 -3.24 16.90 26.05
CA GLY A 76 -1.94 17.37 26.50
C GLY A 76 -0.74 16.58 25.95
N ILE A 77 -0.96 15.78 24.88
CA ILE A 77 0.13 15.03 24.21
C ILE A 77 1.08 15.99 23.52
N PHE A 78 0.54 17.09 22.98
CA PHE A 78 1.29 18.18 22.37
C PHE A 78 0.80 19.55 22.86
N SER A 79 1.69 20.52 22.89
CA SER A 79 1.30 21.93 22.98
C SER A 79 0.70 22.40 21.64
N PHE A 80 -0.25 23.34 21.73
CA PHE A 80 -0.78 23.95 20.50
C PHE A 80 0.31 24.77 19.78
N GLU A 81 0.54 24.44 18.53
CA GLU A 81 1.46 25.16 17.65
C GLU A 81 0.74 25.57 16.37
N MET A 82 0.81 26.87 16.01
CA MET A 82 0.18 27.40 14.81
C MET A 82 0.73 26.76 13.52
N SER A 83 2.02 26.44 13.48
CA SER A 83 2.67 25.76 12.36
C SER A 83 2.07 24.37 12.12
N SER A 84 1.90 23.58 13.18
CA SER A 84 1.31 22.26 13.16
C SER A 84 -0.19 22.31 12.81
N PHE A 85 -0.92 23.29 13.35
CA PHE A 85 -2.31 23.53 12.97
C PHE A 85 -2.47 23.86 11.49
N LEU A 86 -1.65 24.76 10.94
CA LEU A 86 -1.66 25.11 9.52
C LEU A 86 -1.23 23.93 8.64
N SER A 87 -0.40 23.02 9.14
CA SER A 87 -0.02 21.82 8.41
C SER A 87 -1.18 20.85 8.21
N CYS A 88 -2.22 20.91 9.04
CA CYS A 88 -3.44 20.10 8.89
C CYS A 88 -4.22 20.43 7.60
N PHE A 89 -4.05 21.62 7.03
CA PHE A 89 -4.63 21.97 5.72
C PHE A 89 -3.89 21.33 4.54
N LYS A 90 -2.66 20.83 4.75
CA LYS A 90 -1.88 20.22 3.68
C LYS A 90 -2.31 18.77 3.47
N ALA A 91 -3.10 18.52 2.44
CA ALA A 91 -3.45 17.16 2.00
C ALA A 91 -2.23 16.32 1.55
N THR A 92 -1.07 16.96 1.39
CA THR A 92 0.17 16.38 0.85
C THR A 92 1.27 16.26 1.91
N ASN A 93 0.92 15.92 3.14
CA ASN A 93 1.93 15.67 4.17
C ASN A 93 2.76 14.42 3.81
N SER A 94 4.06 14.43 4.11
CA SER A 94 4.98 13.32 3.83
C SER A 94 4.51 11.98 4.39
N SER A 95 3.80 11.98 5.52
CA SER A 95 3.20 10.77 6.12
C SER A 95 2.03 10.21 5.30
N TRP A 96 1.46 10.98 4.38
CA TRP A 96 0.32 10.60 3.55
C TRP A 96 0.66 10.50 2.05
N GLY A 97 1.91 10.14 1.73
CA GLY A 97 2.36 9.98 0.34
C GLY A 97 1.44 9.07 -0.50
N PHE A 98 0.90 8.00 0.12
CA PHE A 98 -0.11 7.16 -0.50
C PHE A 98 -1.37 7.94 -0.91
N ILE A 99 -1.90 8.80 -0.04
CA ILE A 99 -3.11 9.59 -0.33
C ILE A 99 -2.89 10.56 -1.47
N THR A 100 -1.74 11.23 -1.50
CA THR A 100 -1.37 12.12 -2.60
C THR A 100 -1.39 11.39 -3.94
N CYS A 101 -0.78 10.21 -4.00
CA CYS A 101 -0.80 9.38 -5.19
C CYS A 101 -2.22 8.88 -5.53
N TYR A 102 -3.01 8.51 -4.52
CA TYR A 102 -4.39 8.07 -4.73
C TYR A 102 -5.31 9.20 -5.25
N LEU A 103 -5.15 10.43 -4.74
CA LEU A 103 -5.82 11.60 -5.29
C LEU A 103 -5.42 11.83 -6.76
N GLY A 104 -4.14 11.66 -7.08
CA GLY A 104 -3.67 11.71 -8.48
C GLY A 104 -4.35 10.66 -9.36
N ILE A 105 -4.48 9.40 -8.87
CA ILE A 105 -5.25 8.37 -9.58
C ILE A 105 -6.71 8.79 -9.75
N TYR A 106 -7.33 9.33 -8.69
CA TYR A 106 -8.73 9.74 -8.73
C TYR A 106 -8.98 10.81 -9.81
N LEU A 107 -8.09 11.80 -9.92
CA LEU A 107 -8.14 12.84 -10.95
C LEU A 107 -7.93 12.28 -12.36
N MET A 108 -7.00 11.32 -12.52
CA MET A 108 -6.66 10.72 -13.80
C MET A 108 -7.57 9.54 -14.18
N ALA A 109 -8.43 9.08 -13.26
CA ALA A 109 -9.27 7.90 -13.48
C ALA A 109 -10.15 7.96 -14.74
N PRO A 110 -10.77 9.09 -15.13
CA PRO A 110 -11.53 9.14 -16.37
C PRO A 110 -10.68 8.78 -17.60
N LEU A 111 -9.45 9.30 -17.65
CA LEU A 111 -8.51 9.07 -18.74
C LEU A 111 -8.01 7.63 -18.75
N LEU A 112 -7.60 7.12 -17.59
CA LEU A 112 -7.15 5.74 -17.42
C LEU A 112 -8.25 4.73 -17.77
N ASN A 113 -9.49 4.99 -17.35
CA ASN A 113 -10.63 4.14 -17.67
C ASN A 113 -10.94 4.13 -19.17
N THR A 114 -10.91 5.30 -19.82
CA THR A 114 -11.11 5.41 -21.27
C THR A 114 -10.03 4.63 -22.01
N PHE A 115 -8.78 4.76 -21.58
CA PHE A 115 -7.68 3.99 -22.14
C PHE A 115 -7.90 2.47 -22.02
N VAL A 116 -8.27 1.99 -20.81
CA VAL A 116 -8.60 0.56 -20.61
C VAL A 116 -9.77 0.11 -21.49
N GLN A 117 -10.80 0.94 -21.65
CA GLN A 117 -11.99 0.58 -22.45
C GLN A 117 -11.68 0.50 -23.95
N GLN A 118 -10.93 1.44 -24.48
CA GLN A 118 -10.64 1.54 -25.91
C GLN A 118 -9.54 0.57 -26.37
N SER A 119 -8.54 0.26 -25.53
CA SER A 119 -7.46 -0.65 -25.89
C SER A 119 -7.94 -2.11 -25.91
N SER A 120 -7.41 -2.93 -26.82
CA SER A 120 -7.56 -4.37 -26.74
C SER A 120 -6.78 -4.95 -25.54
N SER A 121 -7.10 -6.16 -25.08
CA SER A 121 -6.38 -6.80 -23.98
C SER A 121 -4.88 -6.98 -24.28
N ARG A 122 -4.54 -7.24 -25.54
CA ARG A 122 -3.14 -7.40 -26.02
C ARG A 122 -2.40 -6.07 -26.03
N GLU A 123 -3.00 -5.03 -26.58
CA GLU A 123 -2.41 -3.69 -26.58
C GLU A 123 -2.19 -3.19 -25.16
N LEU A 124 -3.19 -3.33 -24.30
CA LEU A 124 -3.07 -2.93 -22.90
C LEU A 124 -1.94 -3.67 -22.19
N PHE A 125 -1.76 -4.97 -22.45
CA PHE A 125 -0.64 -5.75 -21.92
C PHE A 125 0.72 -5.22 -22.40
N ILE A 126 0.85 -4.87 -23.66
CA ILE A 126 2.09 -4.28 -24.22
C ILE A 126 2.39 -2.94 -23.54
N TYR A 127 1.39 -2.06 -23.40
CA TYR A 127 1.55 -0.79 -22.70
C TYR A 127 1.94 -0.97 -21.23
N LEU A 128 1.39 -1.98 -20.55
CA LEU A 128 1.77 -2.31 -19.18
C LEU A 128 3.25 -2.70 -19.08
N LEU A 129 3.75 -3.51 -20.04
CA LEU A 129 5.17 -3.85 -20.10
C LEU A 129 6.04 -2.62 -20.35
N CYS A 130 5.67 -1.77 -21.30
CA CYS A 130 6.39 -0.52 -21.57
C CYS A 130 6.41 0.41 -20.36
N LEU A 131 5.26 0.57 -19.67
CA LEU A 131 5.16 1.41 -18.47
C LEU A 131 5.97 0.81 -17.33
N PHE A 132 5.95 -0.50 -17.14
CA PHE A 132 6.77 -1.20 -16.15
C PHE A 132 8.27 -0.97 -16.40
N MET A 133 8.72 -1.11 -17.65
CA MET A 133 10.11 -0.83 -18.03
C MET A 133 10.46 0.65 -17.80
N GLY A 134 9.55 1.56 -18.18
CA GLY A 134 9.72 2.99 -17.93
C GLY A 134 9.88 3.33 -16.46
N CYS A 135 9.01 2.79 -15.60
CA CYS A 135 9.05 3.03 -14.16
C CYS A 135 10.33 2.50 -13.49
N ASN A 136 10.87 1.40 -13.97
CA ASN A 136 12.00 0.75 -13.31
C ASN A 136 13.37 1.16 -13.87
N PHE A 137 13.47 1.50 -15.15
CA PHE A 137 14.76 1.71 -15.82
C PHE A 137 14.97 3.13 -16.34
N LEU A 138 13.88 3.84 -16.70
CA LEU A 138 14.01 5.20 -17.26
C LEU A 138 13.74 6.27 -16.21
N ILE A 139 12.77 6.04 -15.35
CA ILE A 139 12.37 6.98 -14.30
C ILE A 139 12.35 6.19 -12.99
N PRO A 140 13.49 5.99 -12.36
CA PRO A 140 13.56 5.28 -11.06
C PRO A 140 12.92 6.14 -9.99
N ALA A 141 11.58 6.22 -10.02
CA ALA A 141 10.78 6.91 -9.04
C ALA A 141 10.33 5.90 -7.99
N TYR A 142 11.04 5.87 -6.90
CA TYR A 142 10.64 5.19 -5.69
C TYR A 142 9.17 5.53 -5.33
N GLY A 143 8.26 4.57 -5.49
CA GLY A 143 6.84 4.72 -5.13
C GLY A 143 6.11 5.87 -5.83
N GLY A 144 6.62 6.38 -6.95
CA GLY A 144 6.03 7.50 -7.67
C GLY A 144 4.65 7.18 -8.26
N ILE A 145 3.91 8.24 -8.60
CA ILE A 145 2.55 8.17 -9.14
C ILE A 145 2.44 7.26 -10.38
N LEU A 146 3.52 7.14 -11.17
CA LEU A 146 3.55 6.27 -12.34
C LEU A 146 3.40 4.79 -11.99
N ASN A 147 3.99 4.34 -10.87
CA ASN A 147 3.77 2.98 -10.38
C ASN A 147 2.30 2.76 -10.00
N TYR A 148 1.67 3.75 -9.39
CA TYR A 148 0.25 3.66 -9.05
C TYR A 148 -0.62 3.59 -10.31
N PHE A 149 -0.28 4.32 -11.38
CA PHE A 149 -0.96 4.19 -12.68
C PHE A 149 -0.74 2.80 -13.29
N LEU A 150 0.48 2.27 -13.24
CA LEU A 150 0.78 0.91 -13.68
C LEU A 150 -0.11 -0.11 -12.97
N VAL A 151 -0.14 -0.10 -11.64
CA VAL A 151 -0.92 -1.05 -10.84
C VAL A 151 -2.43 -0.87 -11.05
N TYR A 152 -2.91 0.37 -11.22
CA TYR A 152 -4.29 0.66 -11.57
C TYR A 152 -4.67 0.04 -12.93
N LEU A 153 -3.83 0.24 -13.94
CA LEU A 153 -4.04 -0.30 -15.28
C LEU A 153 -3.94 -1.83 -15.29
N ILE A 154 -3.08 -2.45 -14.46
CA ILE A 154 -3.05 -3.91 -14.26
C ILE A 154 -4.42 -4.40 -13.76
N GLY A 155 -5.04 -3.71 -12.79
CA GLY A 155 -6.40 -4.01 -12.33
C GLY A 155 -7.42 -3.96 -13.47
N GLY A 156 -7.38 -2.91 -14.28
CA GLY A 156 -8.23 -2.78 -15.47
C GLY A 156 -8.01 -3.88 -16.50
N TRP A 157 -6.74 -4.25 -16.75
CA TRP A 157 -6.38 -5.37 -17.64
C TRP A 157 -6.89 -6.72 -17.10
N MET A 158 -6.76 -6.97 -15.80
CA MET A 158 -7.28 -8.20 -15.16
C MET A 158 -8.80 -8.32 -15.32
N LYS A 159 -9.53 -7.22 -15.29
CA LYS A 159 -10.97 -7.20 -15.58
C LYS A 159 -11.24 -7.52 -17.05
N LYS A 160 -10.56 -6.86 -17.94
CA LYS A 160 -10.76 -6.99 -19.39
C LYS A 160 -10.39 -8.38 -19.92
N SER A 161 -9.32 -8.97 -19.38
CA SER A 161 -8.89 -10.34 -19.69
C SER A 161 -9.69 -11.42 -18.95
N GLN A 162 -10.65 -11.02 -18.12
CA GLN A 162 -11.40 -11.94 -17.25
C GLN A 162 -10.49 -12.83 -16.39
N ALA A 163 -9.38 -12.28 -15.92
CA ALA A 163 -8.31 -13.02 -15.25
C ALA A 163 -8.79 -13.85 -14.05
N VAL A 164 -9.77 -13.36 -13.30
CA VAL A 164 -10.34 -14.08 -12.15
C VAL A 164 -10.95 -15.42 -12.55
N GLN A 165 -11.58 -15.48 -13.73
CA GLN A 165 -12.27 -16.66 -14.25
C GLN A 165 -11.34 -17.54 -15.10
N THR A 166 -10.47 -16.92 -15.90
CA THR A 166 -9.68 -17.63 -16.92
C THR A 166 -8.35 -18.17 -16.41
N PHE A 167 -7.70 -17.48 -15.47
CA PHE A 167 -6.41 -17.93 -14.98
C PHE A 167 -6.57 -19.11 -14.03
N LYS A 168 -6.11 -20.29 -14.49
CA LYS A 168 -6.10 -21.53 -13.70
C LYS A 168 -4.92 -21.62 -12.71
N LEU A 169 -4.23 -20.50 -12.47
CA LEU A 169 -3.11 -20.47 -11.53
C LEU A 169 -3.58 -20.84 -10.11
N PRO A 170 -2.80 -21.68 -9.40
CA PRO A 170 -3.01 -21.96 -7.98
C PRO A 170 -2.62 -20.71 -7.17
N ALA A 171 -3.51 -19.71 -7.16
CA ALA A 171 -3.23 -18.35 -6.67
C ALA A 171 -2.69 -18.34 -5.23
N VAL A 172 -3.19 -19.22 -4.37
CA VAL A 172 -2.70 -19.36 -2.99
C VAL A 172 -1.24 -19.82 -2.97
N LYS A 173 -0.91 -20.86 -3.76
CA LYS A 173 0.47 -21.36 -3.85
C LYS A 173 1.39 -20.30 -4.44
N CYS A 174 0.96 -19.62 -5.49
CA CYS A 174 1.71 -18.53 -6.13
C CYS A 174 1.98 -17.39 -5.12
N TYR A 175 0.98 -16.95 -4.38
CA TYR A 175 1.14 -15.94 -3.33
C TYR A 175 2.21 -16.34 -2.31
N TRP A 176 2.14 -17.54 -1.74
CA TRP A 176 3.10 -17.97 -0.72
C TRP A 176 4.50 -18.21 -1.30
N THR A 177 4.61 -18.76 -2.50
CA THR A 177 5.92 -18.94 -3.17
C THR A 177 6.60 -17.59 -3.41
N VAL A 178 5.85 -16.60 -3.92
CA VAL A 178 6.39 -15.27 -4.15
C VAL A 178 6.70 -14.56 -2.83
N THR A 179 5.88 -14.73 -1.80
CA THR A 179 6.15 -14.20 -0.45
C THR A 179 7.46 -14.74 0.12
N LEU A 180 7.69 -16.05 0.02
CA LEU A 180 8.94 -16.67 0.45
C LEU A 180 10.13 -16.16 -0.35
N LEU A 181 9.97 -15.99 -1.66
CA LEU A 181 11.01 -15.44 -2.53
C LEU A 181 11.36 -14.00 -2.13
N ILE A 182 10.37 -13.14 -1.91
CA ILE A 182 10.58 -11.77 -1.43
C ILE A 182 11.31 -11.79 -0.08
N PHE A 183 10.87 -12.63 0.86
CA PHE A 183 11.50 -12.76 2.17
C PHE A 183 12.97 -13.16 2.05
N VAL A 184 13.25 -14.26 1.37
CA VAL A 184 14.63 -14.78 1.22
C VAL A 184 15.52 -13.75 0.53
N LEU A 185 15.03 -13.14 -0.56
CA LEU A 185 15.80 -12.14 -1.31
C LEU A 185 16.10 -10.92 -0.41
N SER A 186 15.05 -10.33 0.16
CA SER A 186 15.18 -9.08 0.91
C SER A 186 15.97 -9.26 2.21
N TYR A 187 15.70 -10.33 2.96
CA TYR A 187 16.43 -10.63 4.18
C TYR A 187 17.92 -10.94 3.89
N SER A 188 18.21 -11.65 2.79
CA SER A 188 19.59 -11.91 2.38
C SER A 188 20.33 -10.64 1.95
N LEU A 189 19.67 -9.77 1.18
CA LEU A 189 20.23 -8.46 0.80
C LEU A 189 20.56 -7.62 2.03
N TYR A 190 19.64 -7.57 2.99
CA TYR A 190 19.86 -6.87 4.24
C TYR A 190 21.01 -7.50 5.06
N ARG A 191 20.95 -8.81 5.28
CA ARG A 191 21.84 -9.51 6.21
C ARG A 191 23.28 -9.67 5.70
N TYR A 192 23.44 -9.96 4.41
CA TYR A 192 24.75 -10.30 3.84
C TYR A 192 25.34 -9.19 2.97
N LEU A 193 24.51 -8.40 2.31
CA LEU A 193 24.96 -7.30 1.46
C LEU A 193 24.76 -5.92 2.11
N HIS A 194 24.28 -5.89 3.37
CA HIS A 194 24.11 -4.69 4.19
C HIS A 194 23.30 -3.59 3.50
N PHE A 195 22.22 -3.98 2.78
CA PHE A 195 21.29 -3.03 2.22
C PHE A 195 20.51 -2.36 3.35
N ASP A 196 20.60 -1.03 3.41
CA ASP A 196 19.78 -0.21 4.28
C ASP A 196 18.32 -0.06 3.75
N ALA A 197 17.47 0.58 4.53
CA ALA A 197 16.07 0.81 4.16
C ALA A 197 15.92 1.50 2.79
N VAL A 198 16.76 2.49 2.49
CA VAL A 198 16.70 3.25 1.23
C VAL A 198 17.06 2.35 0.06
N ARG A 199 18.17 1.58 0.16
CA ARG A 199 18.56 0.63 -0.90
C ARG A 199 17.51 -0.46 -1.11
N MET A 200 16.92 -0.97 -0.02
CA MET A 200 15.84 -1.97 -0.11
C MET A 200 14.63 -1.44 -0.86
N CYS A 201 14.24 -0.21 -0.60
CA CYS A 201 13.11 0.43 -1.25
C CYS A 201 13.38 0.84 -2.70
N THR A 202 14.62 1.15 -3.06
CA THR A 202 15.01 1.51 -4.44
C THR A 202 15.38 0.31 -5.29
N PHE A 203 15.73 -0.81 -4.67
CA PHE A 203 16.08 -2.03 -5.40
C PHE A 203 14.83 -2.70 -5.96
N PHE A 204 14.66 -2.66 -7.28
CA PHE A 204 13.42 -3.05 -7.94
C PHE A 204 13.02 -4.53 -7.77
N LEU A 205 13.95 -5.41 -7.39
CA LEU A 205 13.64 -6.81 -7.04
C LEU A 205 13.36 -7.00 -5.54
N GLY A 206 13.64 -5.99 -4.71
CA GLY A 206 13.44 -6.02 -3.26
C GLY A 206 12.08 -5.44 -2.83
N TYR A 207 12.07 -4.62 -1.79
CA TYR A 207 10.88 -4.01 -1.21
C TYR A 207 10.37 -2.76 -1.95
N SER A 208 10.59 -2.68 -3.24
CA SER A 208 10.02 -1.61 -4.08
C SER A 208 8.62 -1.98 -4.56
N TYR A 209 7.64 -1.06 -4.44
CA TYR A 209 6.28 -1.30 -4.92
C TYR A 209 6.18 -1.57 -6.43
N ASN A 210 7.19 -1.17 -7.21
CA ASN A 210 7.33 -1.51 -8.64
C ASN A 210 8.09 -2.84 -8.86
N SER A 211 8.49 -3.55 -7.82
CA SER A 211 9.08 -4.88 -7.96
C SER A 211 8.13 -5.83 -8.69
N PRO A 212 8.62 -6.59 -9.69
CA PRO A 212 7.81 -7.58 -10.39
C PRO A 212 7.28 -8.66 -9.43
N PHE A 213 8.02 -8.98 -8.37
CA PHE A 213 7.60 -9.95 -7.37
C PHE A 213 6.45 -9.39 -6.52
N ILE A 214 6.51 -8.14 -6.11
CA ILE A 214 5.44 -7.51 -5.32
C ILE A 214 4.18 -7.31 -6.17
N ILE A 215 4.32 -6.95 -7.46
CA ILE A 215 3.19 -6.89 -8.38
C ILE A 215 2.57 -8.27 -8.57
N LEU A 216 3.38 -9.32 -8.78
CA LEU A 216 2.89 -10.70 -8.94
C LEU A 216 2.22 -11.21 -7.65
N GLN A 217 2.78 -10.88 -6.49
CA GLN A 217 2.19 -11.18 -5.18
C GLN A 217 0.81 -10.51 -5.03
N ALA A 218 0.71 -9.22 -5.40
CA ALA A 218 -0.55 -8.48 -5.38
C ALA A 218 -1.59 -9.08 -6.32
N MET A 219 -1.21 -9.44 -7.56
CA MET A 219 -2.08 -10.13 -8.52
C MET A 219 -2.56 -11.48 -7.97
N SER A 220 -1.67 -12.26 -7.38
CA SER A 220 -1.99 -13.56 -6.80
C SER A 220 -2.99 -13.41 -5.65
N LEU A 221 -2.77 -12.46 -4.74
CA LEU A 221 -3.68 -12.19 -3.63
C LEU A 221 -5.04 -11.68 -4.13
N PHE A 222 -5.03 -10.81 -5.14
CA PHE A 222 -6.27 -10.33 -5.79
C PHE A 222 -7.07 -11.51 -6.38
N LEU A 223 -6.40 -12.47 -7.06
CA LEU A 223 -7.07 -13.65 -7.62
C LEU A 223 -7.64 -14.57 -6.54
N VAL A 224 -6.95 -14.71 -5.39
CA VAL A 224 -7.49 -15.48 -4.23
C VAL A 224 -8.81 -14.90 -3.79
N PHE A 225 -8.83 -13.61 -3.47
CA PHE A 225 -10.03 -12.95 -2.95
C PHE A 225 -11.11 -12.74 -4.02
N GLY A 226 -10.72 -12.50 -5.26
CA GLY A 226 -11.66 -12.32 -6.37
C GLY A 226 -12.50 -13.59 -6.68
N ARG A 227 -12.02 -14.77 -6.25
CA ARG A 227 -12.74 -16.04 -6.39
C ARG A 227 -13.64 -16.37 -5.20
N ILE A 228 -13.51 -15.65 -4.09
CA ILE A 228 -14.31 -15.85 -2.90
C ILE A 228 -15.62 -15.08 -3.02
N GLN A 229 -16.74 -15.79 -2.98
CA GLN A 229 -18.08 -15.19 -2.95
C GLN A 229 -18.55 -15.07 -1.51
N LEU A 230 -18.06 -14.06 -0.79
CA LEU A 230 -18.45 -13.79 0.59
C LEU A 230 -19.34 -12.56 0.67
N GLN A 231 -20.57 -12.73 1.15
CA GLN A 231 -21.48 -11.63 1.49
C GLN A 231 -21.62 -11.55 3.01
N SER A 232 -20.93 -10.61 3.63
CA SER A 232 -20.97 -10.40 5.08
C SER A 232 -21.17 -8.92 5.40
N ARG A 233 -22.22 -8.61 6.18
CA ARG A 233 -22.47 -7.25 6.67
C ARG A 233 -21.33 -6.75 7.54
N PHE A 234 -20.75 -7.62 8.36
CA PHE A 234 -19.62 -7.30 9.22
C PHE A 234 -18.37 -6.92 8.40
N VAL A 235 -18.03 -7.74 7.37
CA VAL A 235 -16.89 -7.44 6.50
C VAL A 235 -17.10 -6.11 5.76
N ASN A 236 -18.30 -5.85 5.27
CA ASN A 236 -18.61 -4.58 4.59
C ASN A 236 -18.54 -3.37 5.54
N TRP A 237 -18.96 -3.54 6.80
CA TRP A 237 -18.84 -2.50 7.83
C TRP A 237 -17.37 -2.22 8.16
N CYS A 238 -16.54 -3.25 8.36
CA CYS A 238 -15.10 -3.10 8.54
C CYS A 238 -14.44 -2.44 7.32
N ALA A 239 -14.83 -2.83 6.11
CA ALA A 239 -14.29 -2.25 4.88
C ALA A 239 -14.60 -0.74 4.75
N ALA A 240 -15.80 -0.31 5.14
CA ALA A 240 -16.16 1.11 5.16
C ALA A 240 -15.29 1.95 6.11
N SER A 241 -14.80 1.36 7.19
CA SER A 241 -13.95 2.03 8.17
C SER A 241 -12.45 2.05 7.81
N CYS A 242 -12.04 1.30 6.77
CA CYS A 242 -10.61 1.12 6.44
C CYS A 242 -9.89 2.44 6.12
N PHE A 243 -10.55 3.36 5.43
CA PHE A 243 -9.96 4.64 5.07
C PHE A 243 -9.75 5.53 6.30
N SER A 244 -10.73 5.58 7.19
CA SER A 244 -10.62 6.33 8.46
C SER A 244 -9.51 5.78 9.35
N ILE A 245 -9.39 4.46 9.45
CA ILE A 245 -8.30 3.80 10.18
C ILE A 245 -6.94 4.19 9.59
N PHE A 246 -6.84 4.22 8.25
CA PHE A 246 -5.60 4.64 7.59
C PHE A 246 -5.25 6.09 7.95
N LEU A 247 -6.20 7.01 7.90
CA LEU A 247 -5.98 8.43 8.21
C LEU A 247 -5.54 8.66 9.65
N ILE A 248 -6.12 7.91 10.59
CA ILE A 248 -5.82 8.04 12.02
C ILE A 248 -4.41 7.52 12.32
N HIS A 249 -4.09 6.24 11.98
CA HIS A 249 -2.81 5.66 12.40
C HIS A 249 -1.60 6.24 11.65
N MET A 250 -1.81 6.77 10.44
CA MET A 250 -0.76 7.44 9.66
C MET A 250 -0.70 8.95 9.91
N HIS A 251 -1.54 9.48 10.81
CA HIS A 251 -1.46 10.89 11.16
C HIS A 251 -0.10 11.21 11.79
N PRO A 252 0.59 12.31 11.37
CA PRO A 252 1.92 12.66 11.90
C PRO A 252 2.00 12.68 13.42
N ALA A 253 0.94 13.14 14.09
CA ALA A 253 0.85 13.19 15.54
C ALA A 253 0.78 11.78 16.20
N ILE A 254 0.21 10.79 15.53
CA ILE A 254 0.03 9.44 16.10
C ILE A 254 1.11 8.47 15.64
N LYS A 255 1.56 8.60 14.39
CA LYS A 255 2.48 7.65 13.77
C LYS A 255 3.73 7.39 14.62
N HIS A 256 4.39 8.43 15.09
CA HIS A 256 5.64 8.30 15.84
C HIS A 256 5.45 8.09 17.34
N ILE A 257 4.40 8.66 17.94
CA ILE A 257 4.22 8.65 19.40
C ILE A 257 3.31 7.51 19.86
N GLY A 258 2.30 7.15 19.06
CA GLY A 258 1.33 6.15 19.45
C GLY A 258 1.61 4.79 18.81
N TYR A 259 1.53 4.73 17.48
CA TYR A 259 1.52 3.45 16.80
C TYR A 259 2.90 2.78 16.78
N TYR A 260 3.96 3.53 16.49
CA TYR A 260 5.32 3.00 16.45
C TYR A 260 5.77 2.53 17.84
N HIS A 261 5.67 3.37 18.86
CA HIS A 261 6.04 2.99 20.23
C HIS A 261 5.15 1.89 20.83
N PHE A 262 3.86 1.87 20.49
CA PHE A 262 2.99 0.78 20.91
C PHE A 262 3.44 -0.56 20.32
N THR A 263 3.76 -0.60 19.03
CA THR A 263 4.24 -1.81 18.39
C THR A 263 5.62 -2.20 18.91
N GLU A 264 6.54 -1.26 19.12
CA GLU A 264 7.84 -1.48 19.73
C GLU A 264 7.73 -2.09 21.13
N SER A 265 6.83 -1.57 21.97
CA SER A 265 6.61 -2.10 23.33
C SER A 265 6.06 -3.53 23.32
N LEU A 266 5.30 -3.94 22.29
CA LEU A 266 4.84 -5.32 22.15
C LEU A 266 6.00 -6.29 21.86
N TYR A 267 7.02 -5.85 21.12
CA TYR A 267 8.21 -6.66 20.83
C TYR A 267 9.17 -6.75 22.01
N ALA A 268 9.12 -5.78 22.94
CA ALA A 268 9.93 -5.81 24.17
C ALA A 268 9.33 -6.70 25.27
N LEU A 269 8.23 -7.41 25.02
CA LEU A 269 7.65 -8.33 25.99
C LEU A 269 8.53 -9.59 26.15
N PRO A 270 8.83 -10.02 27.39
CA PRO A 270 9.77 -11.11 27.67
C PRO A 270 9.34 -12.49 27.18
N PHE A 271 8.13 -12.63 26.63
CA PHE A 271 7.65 -13.87 26.01
C PHE A 271 8.12 -14.08 24.57
N LEU A 272 8.84 -13.12 24.01
CA LEU A 272 9.28 -13.12 22.61
C LEU A 272 10.80 -13.19 22.47
N GLU A 273 11.54 -13.21 23.58
CA GLU A 273 12.97 -13.55 23.63
C GLU A 273 13.15 -15.08 23.71
#